data_bb925cdd3ee3fe03f94fe36746d82256
#
_entry.id   bb925cdd3ee3fe03f94fe36746d82256
#
_cell.length_a   1.000
_cell.length_b   1.000
_cell.length_c   1.000
_cell.angle_alpha   90.00
_cell.angle_beta   90.00
_cell.angle_gamma   90.00
#
_symmetry.space_group_name_H-M   'P 1'
#
loop_
_entity.id
_entity.type
_entity.pdbx_description
1 polymer ?
#
loop_
_entity_poly.entity_id
_entity_poly.type
_entity_poly.pdbx_seq_one_letter_code
_entity_poly.pdbx_strand_id
1 'polypeptide(L)'
;MPEQALRAAVQHQRDVGYVFAGSEPTLMEQMITARRPFYKAGPVMRLGKIPADTFAAFVNVRFRASGLTPESGLGEAIVELAGNLPYDVQRLAHETWDDVRSSRRRRAGLDDLHATLNRMLAEQDTMLEAIWQKLTLAQRAALRAVVIERGLNLLSGDASLRHRLGGPSTVQASLAALRRDDLIARDDDGRYVVVDSLMREWVARKTF
;
A
#
# COMPACT_ATOMS: atom_id res chain seq x y z
N MET A 1 -12.25 4.08 30.65
CA MET A 1 -11.59 3.90 29.35
C MET A 1 -11.68 2.42 28.98
N PRO A 2 -12.11 2.05 27.76
CA PRO A 2 -12.29 0.65 27.34
C PRO A 2 -11.00 -0.19 27.45
N GLU A 3 -9.86 0.42 27.24
CA GLU A 3 -8.53 -0.23 27.33
C GLU A 3 -8.21 -0.74 28.74
N GLN A 4 -8.61 -0.03 29.79
CA GLN A 4 -8.39 -0.45 31.17
C GLN A 4 -9.25 -1.67 31.54
N ALA A 5 -10.51 -1.69 31.09
CA ALA A 5 -11.40 -2.82 31.28
C ALA A 5 -10.88 -4.07 30.56
N LEU A 6 -10.41 -3.91 29.32
CA LEU A 6 -9.80 -4.98 28.55
C LEU A 6 -8.52 -5.51 29.24
N ARG A 7 -7.67 -4.62 29.74
CA ARG A 7 -6.46 -5.02 30.47
C ARG A 7 -6.79 -5.83 31.71
N ALA A 8 -7.78 -5.37 32.49
CA ALA A 8 -8.21 -6.09 33.69
C ALA A 8 -8.75 -7.50 33.37
N ALA A 9 -9.60 -7.61 32.32
CA ALA A 9 -10.13 -8.90 31.87
C ALA A 9 -9.00 -9.87 31.48
N VAL A 10 -8.04 -9.41 30.66
CA VAL A 10 -6.89 -10.20 30.19
C VAL A 10 -6.03 -10.70 31.34
N GLN A 11 -5.77 -9.85 32.36
CA GLN A 11 -4.92 -10.22 33.51
C GLN A 11 -5.53 -11.29 34.42
N HIS A 12 -6.87 -11.43 34.44
CA HIS A 12 -7.55 -12.42 35.25
C HIS A 12 -7.67 -13.80 34.59
N GLN A 13 -7.44 -13.89 33.28
CA GLN A 13 -7.54 -15.13 32.53
C GLN A 13 -6.17 -15.77 32.36
N ARG A 14 -5.88 -16.80 33.19
CA ARG A 14 -4.56 -17.45 33.21
C ARG A 14 -4.36 -18.54 32.16
N ASP A 15 -5.46 -19.10 31.66
CA ASP A 15 -5.45 -20.24 30.74
C ASP A 15 -5.59 -19.82 29.28
N VAL A 16 -5.54 -18.50 29.00
CA VAL A 16 -5.71 -17.94 27.66
C VAL A 16 -4.50 -17.08 27.30
N GLY A 17 -3.89 -17.36 26.15
CA GLY A 17 -2.88 -16.49 25.53
C GLY A 17 -3.56 -15.44 24.66
N TYR A 18 -3.17 -14.17 24.80
CA TYR A 18 -3.71 -13.06 24.02
C TYR A 18 -2.68 -12.50 23.08
N VAL A 19 -3.07 -12.31 21.82
CA VAL A 19 -2.30 -11.58 20.80
C VAL A 19 -3.13 -10.39 20.35
N PHE A 20 -2.60 -9.19 20.54
CA PHE A 20 -3.22 -7.96 20.02
C PHE A 20 -2.48 -7.55 18.77
N ALA A 21 -3.22 -7.37 17.68
CA ALA A 21 -2.68 -6.90 16.41
C ALA A 21 -3.42 -5.65 15.95
N GLY A 22 -2.71 -4.75 15.28
CA GLY A 22 -3.26 -3.55 14.69
C GLY A 22 -2.43 -3.11 13.50
N SER A 23 -3.09 -2.54 12.49
CA SER A 23 -2.46 -2.04 11.27
C SER A 23 -1.96 -0.59 11.38
N GLU A 24 -2.32 0.12 12.48
CA GLU A 24 -1.87 1.49 12.73
C GLU A 24 -0.74 1.53 13.77
N PRO A 25 0.53 1.66 13.33
CA PRO A 25 1.69 1.65 14.23
C PRO A 25 1.58 2.69 15.35
N THR A 26 1.15 3.91 15.01
CA THR A 26 1.02 5.02 15.96
C THR A 26 0.01 4.72 17.07
N LEU A 27 -1.14 4.13 16.74
CA LEU A 27 -2.16 3.75 17.70
C LEU A 27 -1.64 2.62 18.60
N MET A 28 -1.03 1.60 18.02
CA MET A 28 -0.44 0.48 18.76
C MET A 28 0.68 0.95 19.69
N GLU A 29 1.54 1.84 19.22
CA GLU A 29 2.60 2.45 20.07
C GLU A 29 2.00 3.23 21.23
N GLN A 30 0.94 4.02 21.00
CA GLN A 30 0.27 4.74 22.08
C GLN A 30 -0.30 3.82 23.16
N MET A 31 -0.80 2.63 22.79
CA MET A 31 -1.34 1.66 23.78
C MET A 31 -0.27 1.08 24.71
N ILE A 32 0.97 0.95 24.25
CA ILE A 32 2.07 0.32 24.96
C ILE A 32 3.09 1.30 25.58
N THR A 33 2.89 2.62 25.39
CA THR A 33 3.76 3.65 26.00
C THR A 33 3.57 3.75 27.51
N ALA A 34 4.53 4.39 28.17
CA ALA A 34 4.49 4.61 29.63
C ALA A 34 3.16 5.27 30.07
N ARG A 35 2.61 4.78 31.19
CA ARG A 35 1.30 5.20 31.77
C ARG A 35 0.07 4.73 30.99
N ARG A 36 0.21 3.88 29.99
CA ARG A 36 -0.91 3.26 29.28
C ARG A 36 -1.19 1.84 29.79
N PRO A 37 -2.43 1.32 29.65
CA PRO A 37 -2.82 0.05 30.25
C PRO A 37 -1.98 -1.14 29.79
N PHE A 38 -1.49 -1.16 28.56
CA PHE A 38 -0.70 -2.26 28.01
C PHE A 38 0.82 -2.04 28.08
N TYR A 39 1.28 -1.03 28.82
CA TYR A 39 2.72 -0.84 29.07
C TYR A 39 3.34 -2.08 29.72
N LYS A 40 4.38 -2.62 29.10
CA LYS A 40 5.05 -3.86 29.54
C LYS A 40 4.12 -5.07 29.71
N ALA A 41 3.03 -5.13 28.97
CA ALA A 41 2.07 -6.24 29.07
C ALA A 41 2.58 -7.54 28.44
N GLY A 42 3.47 -7.45 27.49
CA GLY A 42 4.05 -8.57 26.77
C GLY A 42 5.09 -8.10 25.74
N PRO A 43 5.70 -9.02 24.99
CA PRO A 43 6.62 -8.69 23.92
C PRO A 43 5.88 -7.98 22.78
N VAL A 44 6.58 -7.03 22.13
CA VAL A 44 6.08 -6.31 20.97
C VAL A 44 6.79 -6.83 19.73
N MET A 45 6.01 -7.27 18.75
CA MET A 45 6.52 -7.70 17.45
C MET A 45 6.09 -6.69 16.38
N ARG A 46 7.03 -6.14 15.64
CA ARG A 46 6.75 -5.31 14.47
C ARG A 46 6.91 -6.17 13.21
N LEU A 47 5.84 -6.25 12.42
CA LEU A 47 5.89 -6.93 11.13
C LEU A 47 6.26 -5.90 10.07
N GLY A 48 7.44 -6.04 9.49
CA GLY A 48 7.86 -5.28 8.33
C GLY A 48 7.29 -5.84 7.02
N LYS A 49 7.63 -5.21 5.90
CA LYS A 49 7.28 -5.72 4.58
C LYS A 49 7.94 -7.08 4.33
N ILE A 50 7.24 -7.96 3.61
CA ILE A 50 7.84 -9.21 3.10
C ILE A 50 8.96 -8.80 2.12
N PRO A 51 10.17 -9.40 2.21
CA PRO A 51 11.21 -9.17 1.20
C PRO A 51 10.68 -9.43 -0.22
N ALA A 52 10.91 -8.48 -1.13
CA ALA A 52 10.26 -8.50 -2.44
C ALA A 52 10.61 -9.75 -3.27
N ASP A 53 11.85 -10.21 -3.19
CA ASP A 53 12.35 -11.43 -3.82
C ASP A 53 11.65 -12.69 -3.28
N THR A 54 11.50 -12.77 -1.96
CA THR A 54 10.78 -13.85 -1.29
C THR A 54 9.31 -13.88 -1.71
N PHE A 55 8.69 -12.70 -1.80
CA PHE A 55 7.29 -12.61 -2.19
C PHE A 55 7.10 -12.94 -3.68
N ALA A 56 7.97 -12.46 -4.57
CA ALA A 56 7.97 -12.80 -5.99
C ALA A 56 8.14 -14.31 -6.21
N ALA A 57 9.08 -14.93 -5.48
CA ALA A 57 9.28 -16.37 -5.52
C ALA A 57 8.01 -17.14 -5.09
N PHE A 58 7.36 -16.69 -4.02
CA PHE A 58 6.08 -17.26 -3.56
C PHE A 58 5.00 -17.16 -4.64
N VAL A 59 4.81 -16.01 -5.27
CA VAL A 59 3.85 -15.83 -6.36
C VAL A 59 4.14 -16.78 -7.50
N ASN A 60 5.39 -16.85 -7.96
CA ASN A 60 5.81 -17.76 -9.03
C ASN A 60 5.57 -19.24 -8.69
N VAL A 61 5.79 -19.66 -7.44
CA VAL A 61 5.47 -21.01 -6.96
C VAL A 61 3.98 -21.30 -7.03
N ARG A 62 3.13 -20.34 -6.62
CA ARG A 62 1.67 -20.49 -6.66
C ARG A 62 1.14 -20.63 -8.09
N PHE A 63 1.66 -19.85 -9.04
CA PHE A 63 1.32 -20.01 -10.46
C PHE A 63 1.67 -21.42 -10.95
N ARG A 64 2.88 -21.91 -10.69
CA ARG A 64 3.31 -23.27 -11.09
C ARG A 64 2.44 -24.37 -10.46
N ALA A 65 2.14 -24.23 -9.17
CA ALA A 65 1.31 -25.20 -8.45
C ALA A 65 -0.13 -25.29 -9.01
N SER A 66 -0.61 -24.21 -9.65
CA SER A 66 -1.92 -24.18 -10.31
C SER A 66 -1.91 -24.73 -11.74
N GLY A 67 -0.75 -25.17 -12.25
CA GLY A 67 -0.58 -25.68 -13.62
C GLY A 67 -0.32 -24.57 -14.66
N LEU A 68 -0.05 -23.33 -14.24
CA LEU A 68 0.41 -22.28 -15.12
C LEU A 68 1.94 -22.16 -15.09
N THR A 69 2.54 -21.81 -16.21
CA THR A 69 3.97 -21.49 -16.31
C THR A 69 4.12 -19.96 -16.30
N PRO A 70 4.62 -19.35 -15.20
CA PRO A 70 4.91 -17.93 -15.18
C PRO A 70 6.12 -17.62 -16.05
N GLU A 71 6.05 -16.52 -16.79
CA GLU A 71 7.19 -15.92 -17.48
C GLU A 71 8.25 -15.44 -16.47
N SER A 72 9.50 -15.38 -16.88
CA SER A 72 10.57 -14.82 -16.05
C SER A 72 10.27 -13.35 -15.74
N GLY A 73 10.35 -12.94 -14.48
CA GLY A 73 10.05 -11.60 -14.01
C GLY A 73 8.58 -11.32 -13.69
N LEU A 74 7.65 -12.28 -13.93
CA LEU A 74 6.23 -12.04 -13.66
C LEU A 74 5.96 -11.79 -12.17
N GLY A 75 6.50 -12.61 -11.27
CA GLY A 75 6.31 -12.45 -9.84
C GLY A 75 6.88 -11.12 -9.33
N GLU A 76 8.05 -10.74 -9.81
CA GLU A 76 8.72 -9.48 -9.51
C GLU A 76 7.90 -8.27 -9.97
N ALA A 77 7.37 -8.31 -11.19
CA ALA A 77 6.52 -7.26 -11.73
C ALA A 77 5.20 -7.12 -10.95
N ILE A 78 4.58 -8.24 -10.55
CA ILE A 78 3.37 -8.23 -9.71
C ILE A 78 3.67 -7.54 -8.37
N VAL A 79 4.77 -7.90 -7.71
CA VAL A 79 5.16 -7.32 -6.41
C VAL A 79 5.45 -5.82 -6.54
N GLU A 80 6.15 -5.38 -7.60
CA GLU A 80 6.45 -3.98 -7.86
C GLU A 80 5.17 -3.16 -8.12
N LEU A 81 4.32 -3.64 -9.05
CA LEU A 81 3.06 -2.97 -9.41
C LEU A 81 2.05 -2.93 -8.26
N ALA A 82 2.09 -3.90 -7.35
CA ALA A 82 1.27 -3.91 -6.14
C ALA A 82 1.93 -3.19 -4.95
N GLY A 83 3.08 -2.51 -5.14
CA GLY A 83 3.76 -1.75 -4.07
C GLY A 83 4.28 -2.60 -2.92
N ASN A 84 4.46 -3.90 -3.14
CA ASN A 84 4.85 -4.88 -2.12
C ASN A 84 3.87 -4.91 -0.92
N LEU A 85 2.58 -4.64 -1.18
CA LEU A 85 1.51 -4.73 -0.19
C LEU A 85 0.87 -6.11 -0.28
N PRO A 86 0.81 -6.91 0.80
CA PRO A 86 0.38 -8.31 0.74
C PRO A 86 -1.00 -8.52 0.11
N TYR A 87 -1.96 -7.68 0.44
CA TYR A 87 -3.30 -7.74 -0.14
C TYR A 87 -3.27 -7.46 -1.66
N ASP A 88 -2.60 -6.38 -2.07
CA ASP A 88 -2.56 -5.95 -3.47
C ASP A 88 -1.77 -6.94 -4.34
N VAL A 89 -0.67 -7.49 -3.82
CA VAL A 89 0.11 -8.54 -4.50
C VAL A 89 -0.76 -9.78 -4.72
N GLN A 90 -1.47 -10.24 -3.70
CA GLN A 90 -2.33 -11.41 -3.82
C GLN A 90 -3.50 -11.15 -4.77
N ARG A 91 -4.12 -9.97 -4.69
CA ARG A 91 -5.22 -9.57 -5.57
C ARG A 91 -4.77 -9.52 -7.02
N LEU A 92 -3.70 -8.78 -7.34
CA LEU A 92 -3.20 -8.63 -8.70
C LEU A 92 -2.72 -9.98 -9.28
N ALA A 93 -2.07 -10.81 -8.46
CA ALA A 93 -1.67 -12.15 -8.85
C ALA A 93 -2.88 -13.05 -9.15
N HIS A 94 -3.92 -13.00 -8.31
CA HIS A 94 -5.15 -13.77 -8.49
C HIS A 94 -5.90 -13.36 -9.75
N GLU A 95 -6.10 -12.07 -9.96
CA GLU A 95 -6.78 -11.54 -11.15
C GLU A 95 -6.03 -11.91 -12.44
N THR A 96 -4.68 -11.79 -12.43
CA THR A 96 -3.85 -12.22 -13.57
C THR A 96 -3.96 -13.71 -13.82
N TRP A 97 -3.96 -14.50 -12.75
CA TRP A 97 -4.15 -15.95 -12.83
C TRP A 97 -5.51 -16.31 -13.43
N ASP A 98 -6.58 -15.67 -12.96
CA ASP A 98 -7.96 -15.95 -13.41
C ASP A 98 -8.16 -15.59 -14.88
N ASP A 99 -7.67 -14.42 -15.31
CA ASP A 99 -7.74 -13.97 -16.71
C ASP A 99 -7.02 -14.98 -17.66
N VAL A 100 -5.85 -15.46 -17.27
CA VAL A 100 -5.10 -16.45 -18.07
C VAL A 100 -5.82 -17.81 -18.10
N ARG A 101 -6.36 -18.25 -16.95
CA ARG A 101 -7.12 -19.50 -16.84
C ARG A 101 -8.40 -19.48 -17.65
N SER A 102 -9.15 -18.39 -17.55
CA SER A 102 -10.40 -18.19 -18.29
C SER A 102 -10.16 -18.18 -19.81
N SER A 103 -9.00 -17.71 -20.24
CA SER A 103 -8.55 -17.77 -21.64
C SER A 103 -8.01 -19.16 -22.06
N ARG A 104 -8.08 -20.18 -21.17
CA ARG A 104 -7.58 -21.56 -21.41
C ARG A 104 -6.10 -21.63 -21.78
N ARG A 105 -5.32 -20.62 -21.43
CA ARG A 105 -3.87 -20.61 -21.63
C ARG A 105 -3.14 -21.26 -20.45
N ARG A 106 -1.91 -21.68 -20.69
CA ARG A 106 -1.05 -22.31 -19.67
C ARG A 106 0.21 -21.51 -19.34
N ARG A 107 0.41 -20.38 -20.00
CA ARG A 107 1.52 -19.47 -19.72
C ARG A 107 0.93 -18.12 -19.32
N ALA A 108 1.46 -17.56 -18.26
CA ALA A 108 1.16 -16.22 -17.78
C ALA A 108 2.38 -15.34 -17.98
N GLY A 109 2.23 -14.23 -18.70
CA GLY A 109 3.32 -13.31 -19.04
C GLY A 109 3.08 -11.89 -18.53
N LEU A 110 4.04 -11.02 -18.82
CA LEU A 110 3.97 -9.59 -18.46
C LEU A 110 2.84 -8.89 -19.21
N ASP A 111 2.55 -9.28 -20.46
CA ASP A 111 1.44 -8.71 -21.22
C ASP A 111 0.10 -9.04 -20.56
N ASP A 112 -0.05 -10.24 -19.99
CA ASP A 112 -1.25 -10.63 -19.26
C ASP A 112 -1.43 -9.79 -18.01
N LEU A 113 -0.36 -9.61 -17.25
CA LEU A 113 -0.34 -8.76 -16.06
C LEU A 113 -0.77 -7.32 -16.40
N HIS A 114 -0.21 -6.74 -17.47
CA HIS A 114 -0.57 -5.39 -17.89
C HIS A 114 -2.03 -5.30 -18.39
N ALA A 115 -2.51 -6.30 -19.12
CA ALA A 115 -3.90 -6.37 -19.54
C ALA A 115 -4.86 -6.45 -18.35
N THR A 116 -4.55 -7.31 -17.38
CA THR A 116 -5.30 -7.42 -16.12
C THR A 116 -5.31 -6.10 -15.34
N LEU A 117 -4.15 -5.48 -15.17
CA LEU A 117 -4.06 -4.19 -14.48
C LEU A 117 -4.89 -3.11 -15.19
N ASN A 118 -4.86 -3.08 -16.53
CA ASN A 118 -5.68 -2.14 -17.31
C ASN A 118 -7.18 -2.37 -17.09
N ARG A 119 -7.62 -3.64 -17.07
CA ARG A 119 -9.01 -4.00 -16.76
C ARG A 119 -9.39 -3.55 -15.34
N MET A 120 -8.58 -3.87 -14.34
CA MET A 120 -8.83 -3.48 -12.94
C MET A 120 -8.92 -1.95 -12.76
N LEU A 121 -8.06 -1.20 -13.47
CA LEU A 121 -8.10 0.26 -13.45
C LEU A 121 -9.37 0.80 -14.10
N ALA A 122 -9.78 0.23 -15.24
CA ALA A 122 -11.02 0.62 -15.93
C ALA A 122 -12.26 0.34 -15.06
N GLU A 123 -12.32 -0.79 -14.39
CA GLU A 123 -13.40 -1.16 -13.47
C GLU A 123 -13.52 -0.19 -12.28
N GLN A 124 -12.41 0.36 -11.81
CA GLN A 124 -12.38 1.28 -10.67
C GLN A 124 -12.29 2.77 -11.04
N ASP A 125 -12.25 3.09 -12.33
CA ASP A 125 -12.01 4.46 -12.82
C ASP A 125 -12.98 5.48 -12.21
N THR A 126 -14.27 5.17 -12.18
CA THR A 126 -15.29 6.07 -11.59
C THR A 126 -15.04 6.35 -10.11
N MET A 127 -14.63 5.35 -9.34
CA MET A 127 -14.33 5.52 -7.92
C MET A 127 -13.04 6.32 -7.72
N LEU A 128 -12.00 6.01 -8.47
CA LEU A 128 -10.70 6.69 -8.40
C LEU A 128 -10.85 8.15 -8.84
N GLU A 129 -11.62 8.41 -9.90
CA GLU A 129 -11.95 9.77 -10.35
C GLU A 129 -12.73 10.54 -9.27
N ALA A 130 -13.71 9.92 -8.62
CA ALA A 130 -14.47 10.56 -7.54
C ALA A 130 -13.58 10.96 -6.34
N ILE A 131 -12.60 10.13 -5.98
CA ILE A 131 -11.59 10.47 -4.97
C ILE A 131 -10.75 11.66 -5.45
N TRP A 132 -10.25 11.59 -6.67
CA TRP A 132 -9.43 12.62 -7.29
C TRP A 132 -10.15 13.98 -7.35
N GLN A 133 -11.43 14.00 -7.70
CA GLN A 133 -12.22 15.24 -7.81
C GLN A 133 -12.46 15.93 -6.46
N LYS A 134 -12.39 15.22 -5.35
CA LYS A 134 -12.46 15.82 -4.01
C LYS A 134 -11.19 16.56 -3.60
N LEU A 135 -10.06 16.28 -4.26
CA LEU A 135 -8.79 16.91 -3.96
C LEU A 135 -8.71 18.32 -4.54
N THR A 136 -8.11 19.24 -3.79
CA THR A 136 -7.75 20.57 -4.30
C THR A 136 -6.66 20.45 -5.38
N LEU A 137 -6.48 21.48 -6.18
CA LEU A 137 -5.41 21.52 -7.19
C LEU A 137 -4.02 21.30 -6.57
N ALA A 138 -3.75 21.89 -5.41
CA ALA A 138 -2.49 21.71 -4.71
C ALA A 138 -2.30 20.27 -4.20
N GLN A 139 -3.35 19.62 -3.71
CA GLN A 139 -3.32 18.22 -3.28
C GLN A 139 -3.12 17.27 -4.48
N ARG A 140 -3.80 17.52 -5.61
CA ARG A 140 -3.58 16.74 -6.85
C ARG A 140 -2.14 16.85 -7.33
N ALA A 141 -1.58 18.07 -7.35
CA ALA A 141 -0.18 18.28 -7.73
C ALA A 141 0.78 17.56 -6.77
N ALA A 142 0.53 17.64 -5.45
CA ALA A 142 1.33 16.94 -4.45
C ALA A 142 1.23 15.41 -4.59
N LEU A 143 0.04 14.84 -4.80
CA LEU A 143 -0.16 13.40 -4.99
C LEU A 143 0.57 12.90 -6.25
N ARG A 144 0.49 13.65 -7.35
CA ARG A 144 1.27 13.35 -8.57
C ARG A 144 2.77 13.37 -8.30
N ALA A 145 3.26 14.38 -7.60
CA ALA A 145 4.67 14.47 -7.26
C ALA A 145 5.11 13.27 -6.40
N VAL A 146 4.30 12.82 -5.44
CA VAL A 146 4.56 11.61 -4.65
C VAL A 146 4.72 10.40 -5.55
N VAL A 147 3.85 10.22 -6.55
CA VAL A 147 3.90 9.09 -7.48
C VAL A 147 5.14 9.14 -8.35
N ILE A 148 5.39 10.28 -9.01
CA ILE A 148 6.45 10.42 -10.03
C ILE A 148 7.85 10.46 -9.41
N GLU A 149 8.00 11.20 -8.31
CA GLU A 149 9.28 11.32 -7.58
C GLU A 149 9.48 10.17 -6.57
N ARG A 150 8.60 9.19 -6.53
CA ARG A 150 8.65 8.05 -5.59
C ARG A 150 8.79 8.51 -4.13
N GLY A 151 8.09 9.60 -3.80
CA GLY A 151 8.09 10.18 -2.46
C GLY A 151 9.37 10.91 -2.04
N LEU A 152 10.31 11.12 -2.97
CA LEU A 152 11.60 11.74 -2.70
C LEU A 152 11.60 13.23 -3.10
N ASN A 153 12.39 14.03 -2.39
CA ASN A 153 12.74 15.41 -2.76
C ASN A 153 11.55 16.34 -3.08
N LEU A 154 10.37 16.07 -2.54
CA LEU A 154 9.12 16.80 -2.85
C LEU A 154 9.16 18.29 -2.52
N LEU A 155 10.09 18.74 -1.68
CA LEU A 155 10.27 20.13 -1.30
C LEU A 155 11.41 20.82 -2.09
N SER A 156 12.04 20.13 -3.05
CA SER A 156 13.08 20.72 -3.88
C SER A 156 12.51 21.73 -4.89
N GLY A 157 13.33 22.72 -5.27
CA GLY A 157 12.94 23.68 -6.30
C GLY A 157 12.61 23.00 -7.64
N ASP A 158 13.37 21.95 -8.00
CA ASP A 158 13.17 21.19 -9.23
C ASP A 158 11.81 20.45 -9.23
N ALA A 159 11.45 19.80 -8.14
CA ALA A 159 10.14 19.16 -8.00
C ALA A 159 9.01 20.20 -8.06
N SER A 160 9.21 21.34 -7.39
CA SER A 160 8.24 22.44 -7.40
C SER A 160 7.96 22.94 -8.81
N LEU A 161 8.99 23.16 -9.62
CA LEU A 161 8.86 23.59 -11.02
C LEU A 161 8.23 22.52 -11.90
N ARG A 162 8.71 21.27 -11.80
CA ARG A 162 8.28 20.14 -12.64
C ARG A 162 6.80 19.81 -12.43
N HIS A 163 6.34 19.82 -11.19
CA HIS A 163 4.98 19.45 -10.81
C HIS A 163 4.06 20.63 -10.55
N ARG A 164 4.55 21.87 -10.78
CA ARG A 164 3.81 23.11 -10.49
C ARG A 164 3.30 23.12 -9.04
N LEU A 165 4.14 22.70 -8.12
CA LEU A 165 3.84 22.75 -6.69
C LEU A 165 3.88 24.20 -6.23
N GLY A 166 3.07 24.52 -5.22
CA GLY A 166 3.16 25.80 -4.52
C GLY A 166 4.44 25.92 -3.67
N GLY A 167 4.51 26.97 -2.86
CA GLY A 167 5.62 27.14 -1.91
C GLY A 167 5.70 25.95 -0.91
N PRO A 168 6.84 25.82 -0.21
CA PRO A 168 7.09 24.68 0.70
C PRO A 168 5.99 24.47 1.74
N SER A 169 5.41 25.54 2.28
CA SER A 169 4.28 25.47 3.22
C SER A 169 3.02 24.87 2.60
N THR A 170 2.72 25.20 1.34
CA THR A 170 1.58 24.65 0.60
C THR A 170 1.78 23.17 0.34
N VAL A 171 3.00 22.76 -0.05
CA VAL A 171 3.34 21.35 -0.25
C VAL A 171 3.19 20.55 1.04
N GLN A 172 3.74 21.07 2.15
CA GLN A 172 3.62 20.43 3.47
C GLN A 172 2.17 20.29 3.92
N ALA A 173 1.36 21.34 3.75
CA ALA A 173 -0.05 21.31 4.08
C ALA A 173 -0.82 20.29 3.23
N SER A 174 -0.51 20.20 1.92
CA SER A 174 -1.12 19.23 1.01
C SER A 174 -0.74 17.79 1.38
N LEU A 175 0.53 17.53 1.69
CA LEU A 175 0.98 16.22 2.13
C LEU A 175 0.35 15.82 3.48
N ALA A 176 0.21 16.77 4.41
CA ALA A 176 -0.46 16.53 5.69
C ALA A 176 -1.95 16.19 5.50
N ALA A 177 -2.63 16.87 4.58
CA ALA A 177 -4.03 16.59 4.25
C ALA A 177 -4.17 15.22 3.59
N LEU A 178 -3.35 14.89 2.58
CA LEU A 178 -3.36 13.59 1.92
C LEU A 178 -3.10 12.43 2.89
N ARG A 179 -2.23 12.63 3.89
CA ARG A 179 -2.00 11.65 4.96
C ARG A 179 -3.20 11.48 5.88
N ARG A 180 -3.82 12.58 6.28
CA ARG A 180 -5.02 12.55 7.13
C ARG A 180 -6.18 11.81 6.45
N ASP A 181 -6.26 11.93 5.12
CA ASP A 181 -7.28 11.32 4.29
C ASP A 181 -6.87 9.91 3.79
N ASP A 182 -5.81 9.32 4.38
CA ASP A 182 -5.26 7.98 4.13
C ASP A 182 -4.90 7.70 2.66
N LEU A 183 -4.63 8.73 1.86
CA LEU A 183 -4.22 8.57 0.46
C LEU A 183 -2.71 8.30 0.32
N ILE A 184 -1.92 8.84 1.25
CA ILE A 184 -0.48 8.59 1.33
C ILE A 184 -0.07 8.24 2.75
N ALA A 185 0.99 7.45 2.88
CA ALA A 185 1.64 7.14 4.15
C ALA A 185 3.14 7.46 4.08
N ARG A 186 3.84 7.29 5.20
CA ARG A 186 5.30 7.21 5.20
C ARG A 186 5.72 5.77 5.33
N ASP A 187 6.66 5.34 4.49
CA ASP A 187 7.31 4.04 4.62
C ASP A 187 8.38 4.05 5.73
N ASP A 188 9.04 2.92 5.93
CA ASP A 188 10.08 2.74 6.96
C ASP A 188 11.30 3.66 6.73
N ASP A 189 11.54 4.09 5.49
CA ASP A 189 12.60 5.05 5.13
C ASP A 189 12.13 6.50 5.27
N GLY A 190 10.90 6.73 5.70
CA GLY A 190 10.28 8.05 5.85
C GLY A 190 9.84 8.71 4.54
N ARG A 191 9.84 7.98 3.41
CA ARG A 191 9.38 8.45 2.11
C ARG A 191 7.85 8.44 2.05
N TYR A 192 7.28 9.34 1.28
CA TYR A 192 5.85 9.30 1.03
C TYR A 192 5.51 8.23 -0.02
N VAL A 193 4.55 7.38 0.29
CA VAL A 193 4.03 6.34 -0.60
C VAL A 193 2.51 6.45 -0.70
N VAL A 194 1.96 6.16 -1.87
CA VAL A 194 0.50 6.06 -2.04
C VAL A 194 0.04 4.75 -1.40
N VAL A 195 -1.01 4.81 -0.57
CA VAL A 195 -1.49 3.66 0.19
C VAL A 195 -2.14 2.61 -0.70
N ASP A 196 -2.89 3.03 -1.70
CA ASP A 196 -3.57 2.16 -2.67
C ASP A 196 -2.74 2.03 -3.95
N SER A 197 -2.35 0.82 -4.32
CA SER A 197 -1.52 0.55 -5.50
C SER A 197 -2.25 0.85 -6.81
N LEU A 198 -3.56 0.64 -6.89
CA LEU A 198 -4.35 0.99 -8.09
C LEU A 198 -4.49 2.50 -8.24
N MET A 199 -4.70 3.24 -7.13
CA MET A 199 -4.68 4.70 -7.17
C MET A 199 -3.32 5.23 -7.64
N ARG A 200 -2.22 4.64 -7.19
CA ARG A 200 -0.87 5.00 -7.65
C ARG A 200 -0.73 4.81 -9.16
N GLU A 201 -1.10 3.64 -9.69
CA GLU A 201 -1.02 3.33 -11.11
C GLU A 201 -1.96 4.21 -11.95
N TRP A 202 -3.16 4.49 -11.43
CA TRP A 202 -4.12 5.38 -12.07
C TRP A 202 -3.59 6.81 -12.17
N VAL A 203 -3.03 7.36 -11.09
CA VAL A 203 -2.43 8.70 -11.08
C VAL A 203 -1.20 8.76 -11.99
N ALA A 204 -0.36 7.71 -12.02
CA ALA A 204 0.80 7.64 -12.89
C ALA A 204 0.43 7.74 -14.39
N ARG A 205 -0.72 7.20 -14.77
CA ARG A 205 -1.21 7.17 -16.17
C ARG A 205 -2.05 8.36 -16.56
N LYS A 206 -2.51 9.13 -15.58
CA LYS A 206 -3.34 10.32 -15.87
C LYS A 206 -2.50 11.39 -16.54
N THR A 207 -2.76 11.62 -17.81
CA THR A 207 -2.15 12.71 -18.58
C THR A 207 -2.82 14.04 -18.20
N PHE A 208 -2.03 15.08 -17.97
CA PHE A 208 -2.51 16.42 -17.57
C PHE A 208 -1.96 17.50 -18.49
#